data_afdac310e3f69108c7ee04fc8279821e
#
_entry.id   afdac310e3f69108c7ee04fc8279821e
#
_cell.length_a   1.000
_cell.length_b   1.000
_cell.length_c   1.000
_cell.angle_alpha   90.00
_cell.angle_beta   90.00
_cell.angle_gamma   90.00
#
_symmetry.space_group_name_H-M   'P 1'
#
loop_
_entity.id
_entity.type
_entity.pdbx_description
1 polymer ?
#
loop_
_entity_poly.entity_id
_entity_poly.type
_entity_poly.pdbx_seq_one_letter_code
_entity_poly.pdbx_strand_id
1 'polypeptide(L)'
;ETLSRKGTTPFLKHGIRELFEQIMSMSRKRQYQLLTEHGQTEKTDFKEVDHLNYKNAKIVFQGTEGAYSQLALNEYFGENADSYHVDTWRDAMEAIQNGEADYAVFPIENSSAGIVSENYDLMVEYNNYIVGEQIIRIDHALLGLPEADMDDITDIYSHPQALMQCSKYLESHRDWEKHSLKNTAMSAQKIKEDGKKNKAAIASTLTADIYGLKVLDEAIQNNKNNYTKFIIVANKKIFESRANKISISFEVPHESGSLYHKLSHFIYNGINMNKIESRPVQGKAWEYRFFV
;
A
#
# COMPACT_ATOMS: atom_id res chain seq x y z
N GLU A 1 20.60 -39.35 4.05
CA GLU A 1 21.72 -39.69 3.11
C GLU A 1 21.81 -41.19 2.80
N THR A 2 21.70 -42.06 3.78
CA THR A 2 21.87 -43.51 3.61
C THR A 2 20.81 -44.13 2.68
N LEU A 3 19.54 -43.65 2.75
CA LEU A 3 18.47 -44.16 1.90
C LEU A 3 18.53 -43.59 0.47
N SER A 4 19.01 -42.36 0.28
CA SER A 4 19.21 -41.82 -1.06
C SER A 4 20.30 -42.53 -1.86
N ARG A 5 21.27 -43.17 -1.17
CA ARG A 5 22.32 -43.99 -1.80
C ARG A 5 21.77 -45.26 -2.43
N LYS A 6 20.59 -45.76 -2.02
CA LYS A 6 19.92 -46.92 -2.57
C LYS A 6 19.19 -46.67 -3.89
N GLY A 7 18.99 -45.38 -4.25
CA GLY A 7 18.41 -45.03 -5.55
C GLY A 7 19.35 -45.45 -6.71
N THR A 8 18.79 -46.08 -7.73
CA THR A 8 19.54 -46.61 -8.87
C THR A 8 19.87 -45.53 -9.91
N THR A 9 19.16 -44.43 -9.94
CA THR A 9 19.36 -43.31 -10.87
C THR A 9 19.56 -42.01 -10.12
N PRO A 10 20.19 -40.96 -10.72
CA PRO A 10 20.31 -39.62 -10.12
C PRO A 10 18.94 -39.03 -9.77
N PHE A 11 17.93 -39.25 -10.60
CA PHE A 11 16.56 -38.80 -10.37
C PHE A 11 15.97 -39.43 -9.09
N LEU A 12 16.06 -40.74 -8.93
CA LEU A 12 15.56 -41.45 -7.75
C LEU A 12 16.29 -41.03 -6.47
N LYS A 13 17.62 -40.83 -6.56
CA LYS A 13 18.41 -40.34 -5.42
C LYS A 13 17.96 -38.96 -4.96
N HIS A 14 17.70 -38.05 -5.91
CA HIS A 14 17.22 -36.72 -5.63
C HIS A 14 15.79 -36.76 -5.06
N GLY A 15 14.88 -37.48 -5.69
CA GLY A 15 13.49 -37.60 -5.23
C GLY A 15 13.35 -38.22 -3.84
N ILE A 16 14.17 -39.28 -3.53
CA ILE A 16 14.18 -39.85 -2.17
C ILE A 16 14.65 -38.82 -1.14
N ARG A 17 15.69 -38.04 -1.43
CA ARG A 17 16.18 -37.00 -0.53
C ARG A 17 15.08 -35.95 -0.28
N GLU A 18 14.48 -35.45 -1.34
CA GLU A 18 13.42 -34.46 -1.28
C GLU A 18 12.22 -34.94 -0.44
N LEU A 19 11.79 -36.21 -0.66
CA LEU A 19 10.71 -36.81 0.10
C LEU A 19 11.00 -36.81 1.62
N PHE A 20 12.21 -37.26 2.00
CA PHE A 20 12.59 -37.28 3.42
C PHE A 20 12.78 -35.90 4.02
N GLU A 21 13.27 -34.94 3.26
CA GLU A 21 13.35 -33.54 3.70
C GLU A 21 11.97 -32.96 3.96
N GLN A 22 10.98 -33.28 3.12
CA GLN A 22 9.59 -32.89 3.36
C GLN A 22 9.01 -33.56 4.61
N ILE A 23 9.19 -34.86 4.79
CA ILE A 23 8.72 -35.58 6.00
C ILE A 23 9.31 -34.94 7.26
N MET A 24 10.63 -34.70 7.27
CA MET A 24 11.30 -34.07 8.40
C MET A 24 10.81 -32.63 8.65
N SER A 25 10.54 -31.89 7.57
CA SER A 25 9.98 -30.54 7.66
C SER A 25 8.59 -30.57 8.28
N MET A 26 7.72 -31.48 7.84
CA MET A 26 6.37 -31.66 8.43
C MET A 26 6.45 -32.04 9.91
N SER A 27 7.34 -32.94 10.28
CA SER A 27 7.55 -33.34 11.67
C SER A 27 7.99 -32.16 12.55
N ARG A 28 8.96 -31.35 12.09
CA ARG A 28 9.39 -30.15 12.80
C ARG A 28 8.24 -29.14 12.97
N LYS A 29 7.46 -28.92 11.92
CA LYS A 29 6.29 -28.01 11.98
C LYS A 29 5.29 -28.47 13.02
N ARG A 30 4.98 -29.77 13.08
CA ARG A 30 4.09 -30.32 14.11
C ARG A 30 4.66 -30.15 15.53
N GLN A 31 5.97 -30.31 15.69
CA GLN A 31 6.64 -30.06 16.99
C GLN A 31 6.51 -28.60 17.40
N TYR A 32 6.70 -27.64 16.48
CA TYR A 32 6.50 -26.23 16.77
C TYR A 32 5.05 -25.89 17.15
N GLN A 33 4.07 -26.48 16.45
CA GLN A 33 2.65 -26.31 16.82
C GLN A 33 2.40 -26.81 18.26
N LEU A 34 2.91 -27.98 18.61
CA LEU A 34 2.77 -28.53 19.98
C LEU A 34 3.44 -27.62 21.02
N LEU A 35 4.64 -27.08 20.72
CA LEU A 35 5.31 -26.13 21.62
C LEU A 35 4.46 -24.87 21.82
N THR A 36 3.82 -24.37 20.76
CA THR A 36 2.92 -23.20 20.84
C THR A 36 1.67 -23.53 21.65
N GLU A 37 1.02 -24.66 21.39
CA GLU A 37 -0.15 -25.14 22.15
C GLU A 37 0.15 -25.28 23.66
N HIS A 38 1.39 -25.63 24.00
CA HIS A 38 1.85 -25.74 25.38
C HIS A 38 2.47 -24.46 25.97
N GLY A 39 2.39 -23.33 25.23
CA GLY A 39 2.90 -22.03 25.69
C GLY A 39 4.43 -21.95 25.82
N GLN A 40 5.16 -22.83 25.15
CA GLN A 40 6.63 -22.92 25.19
C GLN A 40 7.32 -22.17 24.04
N THR A 41 6.57 -21.44 23.21
CA THR A 41 7.11 -20.54 22.19
C THR A 41 7.26 -19.14 22.74
N GLU A 42 8.26 -18.42 22.26
CA GLU A 42 8.38 -16.99 22.53
C GLU A 42 7.11 -16.27 22.04
N LYS A 43 6.47 -15.53 22.94
CA LYS A 43 5.36 -14.66 22.58
C LYS A 43 5.92 -13.50 21.75
N THR A 44 5.19 -13.13 20.72
CA THR A 44 5.54 -11.92 19.98
C THR A 44 5.42 -10.71 20.90
N ASP A 45 6.25 -9.68 20.71
CA ASP A 45 6.16 -8.42 21.44
C ASP A 45 4.90 -7.61 21.10
N PHE A 46 4.06 -8.11 20.18
CA PHE A 46 2.83 -7.46 19.79
C PHE A 46 1.77 -7.59 20.87
N LYS A 47 1.16 -6.45 21.20
CA LYS A 47 0.08 -6.38 22.17
C LYS A 47 -1.26 -6.37 21.46
N GLU A 48 -2.12 -7.32 21.83
CA GLU A 48 -3.52 -7.33 21.41
C GLU A 48 -4.30 -6.23 22.14
N VAL A 49 -5.15 -5.51 21.40
CA VAL A 49 -6.06 -4.50 21.91
C VAL A 49 -7.46 -4.74 21.31
N ASP A 50 -8.50 -4.42 22.07
CA ASP A 50 -9.88 -4.58 21.58
C ASP A 50 -10.15 -3.65 20.38
N HIS A 51 -9.69 -2.40 20.51
CA HIS A 51 -9.77 -1.38 19.46
C HIS A 51 -8.55 -0.48 19.52
N LEU A 52 -8.12 0.02 18.36
CA LEU A 52 -7.12 1.07 18.29
C LEU A 52 -7.71 2.37 18.88
N ASN A 53 -6.93 3.06 19.70
CA ASN A 53 -7.38 4.31 20.29
C ASN A 53 -7.12 5.47 19.33
N TYR A 54 -8.19 5.98 18.73
CA TYR A 54 -8.14 7.14 17.83
C TYR A 54 -8.49 8.46 18.51
N LYS A 55 -8.98 8.40 19.76
CA LYS A 55 -9.38 9.60 20.48
C LYS A 55 -8.16 10.47 20.76
N ASN A 56 -8.17 11.68 20.23
CA ASN A 56 -7.06 12.65 20.29
C ASN A 56 -5.78 12.15 19.59
N ALA A 57 -5.87 11.15 18.71
CA ALA A 57 -4.73 10.70 17.91
C ALA A 57 -4.44 11.74 16.81
N LYS A 58 -3.17 12.00 16.60
CA LYS A 58 -2.68 12.85 15.52
C LYS A 58 -2.25 11.99 14.34
N ILE A 59 -2.82 12.26 13.17
CA ILE A 59 -2.62 11.43 11.98
C ILE A 59 -1.87 12.23 10.91
N VAL A 60 -0.84 11.66 10.32
CA VAL A 60 -0.09 12.28 9.23
C VAL A 60 -0.36 11.55 7.91
N PHE A 61 -0.42 12.30 6.82
CA PHE A 61 -0.52 11.75 5.46
C PHE A 61 0.37 12.53 4.49
N GLN A 62 0.78 11.88 3.41
CA GLN A 62 1.58 12.53 2.37
C GLN A 62 0.67 13.17 1.33
N GLY A 63 1.04 14.39 0.91
CA GLY A 63 0.38 15.13 -0.16
C GLY A 63 -0.05 16.53 0.26
N THR A 64 -1.24 16.91 -0.13
CA THR A 64 -1.89 18.17 0.21
C THR A 64 -3.35 17.90 0.57
N GLU A 65 -4.05 18.88 1.11
CA GLU A 65 -5.49 18.77 1.38
C GLU A 65 -6.23 18.35 0.09
N GLY A 66 -7.16 17.42 0.23
CA GLY A 66 -7.90 16.82 -0.90
C GLY A 66 -7.21 15.64 -1.59
N ALA A 67 -6.00 15.26 -1.17
CA ALA A 67 -5.34 14.07 -1.71
C ALA A 67 -6.11 12.78 -1.37
N TYR A 68 -5.97 11.73 -2.18
CA TYR A 68 -6.56 10.41 -1.91
C TYR A 68 -6.07 9.80 -0.59
N SER A 69 -4.89 10.18 -0.11
CA SER A 69 -4.41 9.80 1.23
C SER A 69 -5.27 10.40 2.34
N GLN A 70 -5.75 11.65 2.17
CA GLN A 70 -6.69 12.26 3.11
C GLN A 70 -8.08 11.60 3.03
N LEU A 71 -8.54 11.26 1.83
CA LEU A 71 -9.80 10.52 1.69
C LEU A 71 -9.73 9.17 2.43
N ALA A 72 -8.61 8.44 2.29
CA ALA A 72 -8.38 7.21 3.03
C ALA A 72 -8.35 7.42 4.55
N LEU A 73 -7.72 8.51 4.99
CA LEU A 73 -7.70 8.93 6.39
C LEU A 73 -9.11 9.19 6.91
N ASN A 74 -9.90 9.99 6.19
CA ASN A 74 -11.26 10.34 6.58
C ASN A 74 -12.18 9.13 6.68
N GLU A 75 -12.06 8.18 5.73
CA GLU A 75 -12.85 6.95 5.78
C GLU A 75 -12.45 6.02 6.94
N TYR A 76 -11.17 5.99 7.31
CA TYR A 76 -10.68 5.10 8.36
C TYR A 76 -10.86 5.70 9.78
N PHE A 77 -10.52 6.98 9.97
CA PHE A 77 -10.51 7.64 11.27
C PHE A 77 -11.72 8.56 11.52
N GLY A 78 -12.47 8.90 10.46
CA GLY A 78 -13.56 9.87 10.46
C GLY A 78 -13.10 11.27 10.00
N GLU A 79 -14.05 12.05 9.49
CA GLU A 79 -13.80 13.39 8.90
C GLU A 79 -13.25 14.43 9.89
N ASN A 80 -13.48 14.23 11.19
CA ASN A 80 -13.04 15.15 12.25
C ASN A 80 -11.72 14.71 12.91
N ALA A 81 -10.98 13.79 12.30
CA ALA A 81 -9.69 13.34 12.82
C ALA A 81 -8.67 14.51 12.81
N ASP A 82 -7.90 14.64 13.89
CA ASP A 82 -6.80 15.62 13.94
C ASP A 82 -5.68 15.14 13.02
N SER A 83 -5.54 15.80 11.88
CA SER A 83 -4.62 15.38 10.83
C SER A 83 -3.87 16.53 10.19
N TYR A 84 -2.70 16.23 9.67
CA TYR A 84 -1.88 17.15 8.89
C TYR A 84 -1.15 16.42 7.77
N HIS A 85 -0.72 17.16 6.76
CA HIS A 85 0.00 16.62 5.63
C HIS A 85 1.49 16.98 5.66
N VAL A 86 2.28 16.16 4.97
CA VAL A 86 3.72 16.35 4.75
C VAL A 86 4.05 16.13 3.27
N ASP A 87 5.22 16.59 2.84
CA ASP A 87 5.60 16.57 1.43
C ASP A 87 5.98 15.19 0.91
N THR A 88 6.61 14.37 1.75
CA THR A 88 7.12 13.05 1.36
C THR A 88 6.63 11.95 2.29
N TRP A 89 6.62 10.70 1.79
CA TRP A 89 6.32 9.55 2.64
C TRP A 89 7.37 9.34 3.73
N ARG A 90 8.63 9.73 3.47
CA ARG A 90 9.70 9.70 4.47
C ARG A 90 9.39 10.63 5.63
N ASP A 91 8.97 11.84 5.38
CA ASP A 91 8.59 12.79 6.44
C ASP A 91 7.47 12.23 7.31
N ALA A 92 6.50 11.51 6.70
CA ALA A 92 5.43 10.86 7.45
C ALA A 92 5.93 9.70 8.32
N MET A 93 6.90 8.90 7.85
CA MET A 93 7.55 7.85 8.66
C MET A 93 8.34 8.44 9.83
N GLU A 94 9.07 9.52 9.60
CA GLU A 94 9.82 10.25 10.63
C GLU A 94 8.89 10.85 11.68
N ALA A 95 7.76 11.44 11.27
CA ALA A 95 6.78 11.99 12.17
C ALA A 95 6.23 10.94 13.17
N ILE A 96 5.96 9.72 12.70
CA ILE A 96 5.55 8.61 13.59
C ILE A 96 6.71 8.20 14.51
N GLN A 97 7.91 8.05 13.94
CA GLN A 97 9.08 7.60 14.71
C GLN A 97 9.44 8.59 15.82
N ASN A 98 9.31 9.89 15.54
CA ASN A 98 9.59 10.96 16.49
C ASN A 98 8.46 11.20 17.50
N GLY A 99 7.29 10.55 17.32
CA GLY A 99 6.12 10.75 18.16
C GLY A 99 5.37 12.05 17.90
N GLU A 100 5.59 12.67 16.74
CA GLU A 100 4.88 13.86 16.27
C GLU A 100 3.48 13.52 15.74
N ALA A 101 3.31 12.27 15.30
CA ALA A 101 2.05 11.67 14.92
C ALA A 101 1.92 10.26 15.54
N ASP A 102 0.67 9.85 15.84
CA ASP A 102 0.36 8.51 16.34
C ASP A 102 0.21 7.50 15.20
N TYR A 103 -0.34 7.95 14.08
CA TYR A 103 -0.60 7.13 12.89
C TYR A 103 -0.23 7.87 11.62
N ALA A 104 0.09 7.09 10.58
CA ALA A 104 0.22 7.61 9.22
C ALA A 104 -0.52 6.75 8.21
N VAL A 105 -0.91 7.37 7.09
CA VAL A 105 -1.64 6.73 5.99
C VAL A 105 -0.75 6.70 4.75
N PHE A 106 -0.46 5.49 4.25
CA PHE A 106 0.40 5.26 3.11
C PHE A 106 -0.29 4.45 2.01
N PRO A 107 -0.26 4.89 0.74
CA PRO A 107 -0.65 4.02 -0.36
C PRO A 107 0.37 2.90 -0.51
N ILE A 108 -0.09 1.64 -0.64
CA ILE A 108 0.80 0.50 -0.82
C ILE A 108 0.65 -0.15 -2.19
N GLU A 109 -0.55 -0.06 -2.76
CA GLU A 109 -0.88 -0.65 -4.05
C GLU A 109 -2.08 0.02 -4.69
N ASN A 110 -2.03 0.22 -6.00
CA ASN A 110 -3.17 0.62 -6.80
C ASN A 110 -3.49 -0.49 -7.83
N SER A 111 -4.77 -0.83 -8.00
CA SER A 111 -5.21 -1.92 -8.88
C SER A 111 -4.89 -1.71 -10.36
N SER A 112 -4.63 -0.47 -10.78
CA SER A 112 -4.31 -0.10 -12.17
C SER A 112 -2.84 0.27 -12.37
N ALA A 113 -2.17 0.82 -11.34
CA ALA A 113 -0.78 1.31 -11.40
C ALA A 113 0.22 0.33 -10.80
N GLY A 114 -0.25 -0.65 -10.00
CA GLY A 114 0.60 -1.60 -9.31
C GLY A 114 1.07 -1.10 -7.95
N ILE A 115 2.23 -1.58 -7.52
CA ILE A 115 2.79 -1.32 -6.18
C ILE A 115 3.40 0.09 -6.05
N VAL A 116 3.33 0.64 -4.85
CA VAL A 116 4.06 1.84 -4.44
C VAL A 116 5.36 1.38 -3.74
N SER A 117 6.37 1.08 -4.55
CA SER A 117 7.57 0.38 -4.11
C SER A 117 8.36 1.11 -3.02
N GLU A 118 8.39 2.44 -3.04
CA GLU A 118 9.06 3.27 -2.04
C GLU A 118 8.53 3.01 -0.63
N ASN A 119 7.22 2.84 -0.47
CA ASN A 119 6.62 2.59 0.83
C ASN A 119 6.99 1.23 1.42
N TYR A 120 7.26 0.22 0.58
CA TYR A 120 7.83 -1.05 1.06
C TYR A 120 9.25 -0.88 1.60
N ASP A 121 10.07 -0.10 0.92
CA ASP A 121 11.44 0.18 1.33
C ASP A 121 11.46 0.98 2.65
N LEU A 122 10.60 1.99 2.77
CA LEU A 122 10.43 2.78 3.99
C LEU A 122 9.93 1.95 5.18
N MET A 123 9.01 0.99 4.98
CA MET A 123 8.56 0.08 6.04
C MET A 123 9.69 -0.79 6.62
N VAL A 124 10.75 -1.01 5.85
CA VAL A 124 11.93 -1.75 6.32
C VAL A 124 12.93 -0.83 7.01
N GLU A 125 13.11 0.38 6.48
CA GLU A 125 14.05 1.36 7.00
C GLU A 125 13.63 1.88 8.38
N TYR A 126 12.31 2.12 8.55
CA TYR A 126 11.74 2.61 9.80
C TYR A 126 11.10 1.46 10.59
N ASN A 127 11.30 1.45 11.90
CA ASN A 127 10.74 0.42 12.78
C ASN A 127 9.27 0.72 13.13
N ASN A 128 8.43 0.84 12.08
CA ASN A 128 7.01 1.11 12.17
C ASN A 128 6.20 -0.13 11.75
N TYR A 129 4.95 -0.24 12.22
CA TYR A 129 4.13 -1.43 12.07
C TYR A 129 2.80 -1.12 11.41
N ILE A 130 2.35 -2.02 10.52
CA ILE A 130 1.02 -1.94 9.92
C ILE A 130 0.00 -2.37 10.97
N VAL A 131 -0.95 -1.47 11.27
CA VAL A 131 -2.01 -1.69 12.26
C VAL A 131 -3.41 -1.72 11.65
N GLY A 132 -3.53 -1.36 10.37
CA GLY A 132 -4.79 -1.38 9.63
C GLY A 132 -4.61 -1.22 8.13
N GLU A 133 -5.70 -1.39 7.40
CA GLU A 133 -5.77 -1.10 5.96
C GLU A 133 -7.09 -0.42 5.61
N GLN A 134 -7.05 0.45 4.60
CA GLN A 134 -8.21 1.09 3.99
C GLN A 134 -8.13 0.96 2.48
N ILE A 135 -9.22 0.56 1.84
CA ILE A 135 -9.32 0.48 0.39
C ILE A 135 -10.20 1.61 -0.08
N ILE A 136 -9.66 2.46 -0.95
CA ILE A 136 -10.37 3.61 -1.52
C ILE A 136 -10.59 3.37 -3.01
N ARG A 137 -11.80 3.61 -3.47
CA ARG A 137 -12.09 3.70 -4.89
C ARG A 137 -11.55 5.03 -5.41
N ILE A 138 -10.84 4.96 -6.53
CA ILE A 138 -10.24 6.13 -7.17
C ILE A 138 -11.16 6.58 -8.30
N ASP A 139 -12.00 7.55 -8.01
CA ASP A 139 -12.84 8.20 -9.00
C ASP A 139 -12.26 9.58 -9.32
N HIS A 140 -11.93 9.78 -10.60
CA HIS A 140 -11.43 11.05 -11.09
C HIS A 140 -12.59 11.88 -11.65
N ALA A 141 -12.62 13.14 -11.25
CA ALA A 141 -13.55 14.14 -11.77
C ALA A 141 -12.78 15.25 -12.48
N LEU A 142 -13.43 15.88 -13.43
CA LEU A 142 -12.98 17.13 -14.05
C LEU A 142 -13.50 18.29 -13.22
N LEU A 143 -12.60 19.09 -12.68
CA LEU A 143 -12.89 20.21 -11.79
C LEU A 143 -12.54 21.53 -12.46
N GLY A 144 -13.46 22.49 -12.44
CA GLY A 144 -13.25 23.86 -12.94
C GLY A 144 -13.62 24.89 -11.88
N LEU A 145 -13.40 26.16 -12.20
CA LEU A 145 -13.93 27.26 -11.39
C LEU A 145 -15.48 27.23 -11.39
N PRO A 146 -16.14 27.80 -10.36
CA PRO A 146 -17.60 27.79 -10.28
C PRO A 146 -18.31 28.38 -11.51
N GLU A 147 -17.71 29.38 -12.14
CA GLU A 147 -18.20 30.06 -13.35
C GLU A 147 -17.75 29.41 -14.67
N ALA A 148 -16.95 28.35 -14.62
CA ALA A 148 -16.47 27.68 -15.83
C ALA A 148 -17.51 26.67 -16.34
N ASP A 149 -17.58 26.54 -17.64
CA ASP A 149 -18.30 25.49 -18.37
C ASP A 149 -17.35 24.66 -19.23
N MET A 150 -17.81 23.50 -19.69
CA MET A 150 -16.99 22.58 -20.50
C MET A 150 -16.38 23.24 -21.75
N ASP A 151 -17.13 24.13 -22.38
CA ASP A 151 -16.71 24.82 -23.61
C ASP A 151 -15.63 25.88 -23.36
N ASP A 152 -15.44 26.31 -22.12
CA ASP A 152 -14.39 27.27 -21.75
C ASP A 152 -13.01 26.58 -21.65
N ILE A 153 -12.96 25.24 -21.43
CA ILE A 153 -11.74 24.54 -21.02
C ILE A 153 -10.79 24.36 -22.19
N THR A 154 -9.54 24.77 -21.99
CA THR A 154 -8.42 24.59 -22.92
C THR A 154 -7.22 23.90 -22.27
N ASP A 155 -7.08 23.99 -20.96
CA ASP A 155 -5.90 23.52 -20.20
C ASP A 155 -6.31 22.56 -19.07
N ILE A 156 -5.69 21.39 -19.04
CA ILE A 156 -5.94 20.34 -18.03
C ILE A 156 -4.70 20.11 -17.19
N TYR A 157 -4.87 20.17 -15.88
CA TYR A 157 -3.81 19.94 -14.90
C TYR A 157 -4.09 18.67 -14.10
N SER A 158 -3.11 17.78 -13.98
CA SER A 158 -3.18 16.63 -13.07
C SER A 158 -1.82 15.95 -12.86
N HIS A 159 -1.80 14.93 -11.99
CA HIS A 159 -0.68 14.00 -11.90
C HIS A 159 -0.57 13.14 -13.17
N PRO A 160 0.64 12.82 -13.67
CA PRO A 160 0.82 12.01 -14.88
C PRO A 160 0.01 10.70 -14.87
N GLN A 161 -0.05 10.02 -13.74
CA GLN A 161 -0.83 8.78 -13.58
C GLN A 161 -2.34 9.02 -13.80
N ALA A 162 -2.90 10.10 -13.27
CA ALA A 162 -4.31 10.42 -13.42
C ALA A 162 -4.63 10.81 -14.88
N LEU A 163 -3.75 11.58 -15.54
CA LEU A 163 -3.88 11.88 -16.98
C LEU A 163 -3.89 10.59 -17.83
N MET A 164 -3.03 9.63 -17.52
CA MET A 164 -2.99 8.34 -18.20
C MET A 164 -4.26 7.51 -17.91
N GLN A 165 -4.74 7.52 -16.67
CA GLN A 165 -5.97 6.83 -16.28
C GLN A 165 -7.24 7.42 -16.90
N CYS A 166 -7.20 8.69 -17.36
CA CYS A 166 -8.28 9.38 -18.04
C CYS A 166 -8.03 9.56 -19.55
N SER A 167 -7.08 8.82 -20.14
CA SER A 167 -6.64 9.03 -21.53
C SER A 167 -7.77 8.95 -22.54
N LYS A 168 -8.70 7.99 -22.42
CA LYS A 168 -9.85 7.86 -23.35
C LYS A 168 -10.77 9.08 -23.31
N TYR A 169 -11.02 9.61 -22.11
CA TYR A 169 -11.80 10.83 -21.93
C TYR A 169 -11.07 12.03 -22.56
N LEU A 170 -9.77 12.15 -22.34
CA LEU A 170 -8.95 13.22 -22.91
C LEU A 170 -8.77 13.09 -24.44
N GLU A 171 -8.88 11.89 -25.00
CA GLU A 171 -8.88 11.68 -26.47
C GLU A 171 -10.13 12.25 -27.14
N SER A 172 -11.25 12.38 -26.46
CA SER A 172 -12.45 13.05 -26.97
C SER A 172 -12.35 14.58 -26.92
N HIS A 173 -11.36 15.13 -26.24
CA HIS A 173 -11.09 16.56 -26.07
C HIS A 173 -9.65 16.89 -26.49
N ARG A 174 -9.34 16.63 -27.79
CA ARG A 174 -7.96 16.70 -28.29
C ARG A 174 -7.35 18.11 -28.30
N ASP A 175 -8.18 19.11 -28.24
CA ASP A 175 -7.79 20.51 -28.25
C ASP A 175 -7.32 21.00 -26.87
N TRP A 176 -7.48 20.17 -25.82
CA TRP A 176 -7.03 20.51 -24.48
C TRP A 176 -5.53 20.26 -24.31
N GLU A 177 -4.83 21.26 -23.79
CA GLU A 177 -3.42 21.15 -23.42
C GLU A 177 -3.27 20.46 -22.03
N LYS A 178 -2.38 19.48 -21.93
CA LYS A 178 -2.20 18.66 -20.72
C LYS A 178 -0.93 19.08 -19.96
N HIS A 179 -1.10 19.44 -18.70
CA HIS A 179 -0.04 19.88 -17.82
C HIS A 179 0.13 18.93 -16.63
N SER A 180 1.33 18.42 -16.44
CA SER A 180 1.64 17.50 -15.33
C SER A 180 2.06 18.25 -14.08
N LEU A 181 1.48 17.88 -12.92
CA LEU A 181 1.83 18.37 -11.62
C LEU A 181 2.14 17.20 -10.65
N LYS A 182 2.70 17.53 -9.49
CA LYS A 182 3.19 16.54 -8.51
C LYS A 182 2.08 15.65 -7.95
N ASN A 183 0.86 16.16 -7.78
CA ASN A 183 -0.31 15.38 -7.37
C ASN A 183 -1.62 16.02 -7.89
N THR A 184 -2.72 15.28 -7.79
CA THR A 184 -4.04 15.70 -8.28
C THR A 184 -4.63 16.86 -7.49
N ALA A 185 -4.46 16.87 -6.16
CA ALA A 185 -4.99 17.93 -5.30
C ALA A 185 -4.25 19.26 -5.52
N MET A 186 -2.92 19.24 -5.70
CA MET A 186 -2.17 20.44 -6.12
C MET A 186 -2.64 21.00 -7.46
N SER A 187 -3.15 20.16 -8.34
CA SER A 187 -3.68 20.61 -9.61
C SER A 187 -4.98 21.41 -9.43
N ALA A 188 -5.84 20.96 -8.52
CA ALA A 188 -7.06 21.69 -8.16
C ALA A 188 -6.73 23.00 -7.43
N GLN A 189 -5.79 22.97 -6.48
CA GLN A 189 -5.30 24.17 -5.82
C GLN A 189 -4.80 25.21 -6.84
N LYS A 190 -3.97 24.76 -7.79
CA LYS A 190 -3.42 25.62 -8.84
C LYS A 190 -4.49 26.31 -9.67
N ILE A 191 -5.50 25.59 -10.17
CA ILE A 191 -6.54 26.23 -10.97
C ILE A 191 -7.37 27.24 -10.14
N LYS A 192 -7.55 26.97 -8.85
CA LYS A 192 -8.18 27.90 -7.93
C LYS A 192 -7.37 29.20 -7.78
N GLU A 193 -6.05 29.06 -7.57
CA GLU A 193 -5.13 30.20 -7.41
C GLU A 193 -4.99 31.00 -8.74
N ASP A 194 -4.91 30.31 -9.88
CA ASP A 194 -4.80 30.96 -11.20
C ASP A 194 -6.06 31.78 -11.57
N GLY A 195 -7.24 31.40 -11.05
CA GLY A 195 -8.50 32.13 -11.23
C GLY A 195 -8.94 32.26 -12.70
N LYS A 196 -8.55 31.30 -13.56
CA LYS A 196 -8.84 31.32 -15.01
C LYS A 196 -9.85 30.24 -15.35
N LYS A 197 -11.01 30.62 -15.91
CA LYS A 197 -12.09 29.70 -16.23
C LYS A 197 -11.79 28.70 -17.35
N ASN A 198 -10.74 28.95 -18.15
CA ASN A 198 -10.29 28.03 -19.19
C ASN A 198 -9.40 26.88 -18.68
N LYS A 199 -9.14 26.82 -17.38
CA LYS A 199 -8.32 25.81 -16.74
C LYS A 199 -9.18 24.85 -15.93
N ALA A 200 -8.88 23.55 -16.05
CA ALA A 200 -9.49 22.51 -15.27
C ALA A 200 -8.45 21.56 -14.65
N ALA A 201 -8.82 20.89 -13.57
CA ALA A 201 -7.99 19.86 -12.94
C ALA A 201 -8.71 18.51 -12.96
N ILE A 202 -7.93 17.44 -13.08
CA ILE A 202 -8.42 16.09 -12.81
C ILE A 202 -8.00 15.72 -11.39
N ALA A 203 -9.00 15.58 -10.50
CA ALA A 203 -8.80 15.23 -9.10
C ALA A 203 -10.03 14.50 -8.53
N SER A 204 -10.08 14.26 -7.21
CA SER A 204 -11.25 13.70 -6.54
C SER A 204 -12.35 14.75 -6.33
N THR A 205 -13.60 14.32 -6.16
CA THR A 205 -14.72 15.22 -5.78
C THR A 205 -14.49 15.89 -4.42
N LEU A 206 -13.86 15.19 -3.45
CA LEU A 206 -13.43 15.78 -2.18
C LEU A 206 -12.59 17.05 -2.39
N THR A 207 -11.73 17.04 -3.39
CA THR A 207 -10.89 18.18 -3.73
C THR A 207 -11.71 19.36 -4.22
N ALA A 208 -12.83 19.11 -4.92
CA ALA A 208 -13.76 20.16 -5.35
C ALA A 208 -14.38 20.88 -4.15
N ASP A 209 -14.82 20.13 -3.15
CA ASP A 209 -15.43 20.68 -1.92
C ASP A 209 -14.42 21.55 -1.14
N ILE A 210 -13.19 21.04 -0.98
CA ILE A 210 -12.13 21.74 -0.22
C ILE A 210 -11.74 23.08 -0.89
N TYR A 211 -11.56 23.08 -2.21
CA TYR A 211 -11.11 24.28 -2.93
C TYR A 211 -12.25 25.12 -3.50
N GLY A 212 -13.51 24.74 -3.26
CA GLY A 212 -14.69 25.46 -3.78
C GLY A 212 -14.72 25.47 -5.31
N LEU A 213 -14.43 24.32 -5.94
CA LEU A 213 -14.48 24.12 -7.37
C LEU A 213 -15.78 23.46 -7.78
N LYS A 214 -16.18 23.67 -9.04
CA LYS A 214 -17.33 23.00 -9.68
C LYS A 214 -16.87 21.69 -10.29
N VAL A 215 -17.61 20.62 -10.03
CA VAL A 215 -17.44 19.36 -10.77
C VAL A 215 -18.09 19.55 -12.15
N LEU A 216 -17.27 19.51 -13.20
CA LEU A 216 -17.71 19.64 -14.58
C LEU A 216 -18.13 18.29 -15.17
N ASP A 217 -17.42 17.22 -14.79
CA ASP A 217 -17.75 15.84 -15.19
C ASP A 217 -17.18 14.85 -14.15
N GLU A 218 -17.86 13.70 -13.98
CA GLU A 218 -17.54 12.71 -12.97
C GLU A 218 -17.16 11.36 -13.58
N ALA A 219 -16.38 10.59 -12.82
CA ALA A 219 -16.01 9.22 -13.16
C ALA A 219 -15.38 9.08 -14.57
N ILE A 220 -14.50 10.04 -14.90
CA ILE A 220 -13.87 10.18 -16.21
C ILE A 220 -12.71 9.21 -16.48
N GLN A 221 -12.32 8.39 -15.47
CA GLN A 221 -11.25 7.40 -15.59
C GLN A 221 -11.66 6.24 -16.54
N ASN A 222 -10.66 5.69 -17.25
CA ASN A 222 -10.82 4.59 -18.19
C ASN A 222 -11.36 3.31 -17.55
N ASN A 223 -10.90 3.03 -16.31
CA ASN A 223 -11.24 1.85 -15.55
C ASN A 223 -12.06 2.24 -14.31
N LYS A 224 -13.33 1.84 -14.28
CA LYS A 224 -14.23 2.10 -13.16
C LYS A 224 -13.92 1.25 -11.92
N ASN A 225 -13.11 0.20 -12.06
CA ASN A 225 -12.62 -0.67 -10.98
C ASN A 225 -11.20 -0.28 -10.55
N ASN A 226 -10.97 1.01 -10.36
CA ASN A 226 -9.69 1.55 -9.89
C ASN A 226 -9.74 1.74 -8.38
N TYR A 227 -8.91 1.00 -7.66
CA TYR A 227 -8.83 1.04 -6.20
C TYR A 227 -7.40 1.22 -5.74
N THR A 228 -7.21 2.00 -4.71
CA THR A 228 -5.91 2.09 -4.00
C THR A 228 -6.06 1.53 -2.60
N LYS A 229 -5.17 0.64 -2.24
CA LYS A 229 -5.02 0.12 -0.89
C LYS A 229 -4.05 1.00 -0.13
N PHE A 230 -4.52 1.53 0.98
CA PHE A 230 -3.74 2.27 1.96
C PHE A 230 -3.51 1.41 3.18
N ILE A 231 -2.34 1.55 3.79
CA ILE A 231 -2.00 0.97 5.09
C ILE A 231 -1.99 2.06 6.14
N ILE A 232 -2.44 1.68 7.33
CA ILE A 232 -2.33 2.51 8.53
C ILE A 232 -1.13 2.03 9.31
N VAL A 233 -0.23 2.93 9.62
CA VAL A 233 1.07 2.63 10.22
C VAL A 233 1.20 3.36 11.55
N ALA A 234 1.79 2.69 12.54
CA ALA A 234 2.11 3.24 13.85
C ALA A 234 3.49 2.76 14.33
N ASN A 235 4.10 3.45 15.29
CA ASN A 235 5.36 3.02 15.91
C ASN A 235 5.19 2.02 17.06
N LYS A 236 3.97 1.54 17.28
CA LYS A 236 3.62 0.63 18.37
C LYS A 236 3.35 -0.78 17.85
N LYS A 237 3.89 -1.79 18.49
CA LYS A 237 3.60 -3.20 18.22
C LYS A 237 2.23 -3.58 18.79
N ILE A 238 1.17 -3.15 18.13
CA ILE A 238 -0.22 -3.42 18.55
C ILE A 238 -1.02 -4.00 17.37
N PHE A 239 -2.05 -4.76 17.67
CA PHE A 239 -3.04 -5.20 16.69
C PHE A 239 -4.42 -5.33 17.35
N GLU A 240 -5.47 -5.10 16.59
CA GLU A 240 -6.84 -5.31 17.08
C GLU A 240 -7.18 -6.80 17.16
N SER A 241 -7.95 -7.20 18.17
CA SER A 241 -8.39 -8.60 18.36
C SER A 241 -9.15 -9.17 17.14
N ARG A 242 -9.81 -8.31 16.37
CA ARG A 242 -10.48 -8.66 15.10
C ARG A 242 -9.56 -8.74 13.89
N ALA A 243 -8.27 -8.45 14.03
CA ALA A 243 -7.33 -8.48 12.91
C ALA A 243 -7.27 -9.89 12.30
N ASN A 244 -7.43 -9.98 10.99
CA ASN A 244 -7.46 -11.24 10.23
C ASN A 244 -6.41 -11.30 9.12
N LYS A 245 -5.52 -10.32 9.07
CA LYS A 245 -4.39 -10.23 8.13
C LYS A 245 -3.11 -9.92 8.87
N ILE A 246 -2.01 -10.41 8.35
CA ILE A 246 -0.66 -10.11 8.80
C ILE A 246 0.21 -9.77 7.60
N SER A 247 1.05 -8.77 7.75
CA SER A 247 2.09 -8.45 6.78
C SER A 247 3.44 -8.80 7.37
N ILE A 248 4.21 -9.58 6.64
CA ILE A 248 5.56 -9.99 7.05
C ILE A 248 6.56 -9.70 5.94
N SER A 249 7.79 -9.41 6.33
CA SER A 249 8.92 -9.36 5.40
C SER A 249 10.02 -10.32 5.85
N PHE A 250 10.68 -10.96 4.89
CA PHE A 250 11.80 -11.87 5.18
C PHE A 250 12.80 -11.91 4.02
N GLU A 251 14.04 -12.20 4.36
CA GLU A 251 15.11 -12.51 3.41
C GLU A 251 15.33 -14.03 3.39
N VAL A 252 15.79 -14.54 2.27
CA VAL A 252 16.19 -15.94 2.13
C VAL A 252 17.57 -16.02 1.51
N PRO A 253 18.38 -17.04 1.84
CA PRO A 253 19.63 -17.30 1.15
C PRO A 253 19.42 -17.43 -0.36
N HIS A 254 20.36 -16.95 -1.16
CA HIS A 254 20.31 -17.09 -2.62
C HIS A 254 20.69 -18.51 -3.05
N GLU A 255 19.83 -19.47 -2.75
CA GLU A 255 20.01 -20.88 -2.99
C GLU A 255 18.75 -21.50 -3.60
N SER A 256 18.93 -22.57 -4.37
CA SER A 256 17.82 -23.31 -4.97
C SER A 256 16.85 -23.83 -3.89
N GLY A 257 15.56 -23.52 -4.04
CA GLY A 257 14.51 -23.95 -3.12
C GLY A 257 14.31 -23.09 -1.87
N SER A 258 15.17 -22.12 -1.56
CA SER A 258 15.07 -21.30 -0.34
C SER A 258 13.71 -20.62 -0.18
N LEU A 259 13.20 -19.99 -1.23
CA LEU A 259 11.87 -19.35 -1.21
C LEU A 259 10.76 -20.40 -1.02
N TYR A 260 10.83 -21.53 -1.74
CA TYR A 260 9.86 -22.63 -1.61
C TYR A 260 9.75 -23.12 -0.16
N HIS A 261 10.89 -23.34 0.50
CA HIS A 261 10.91 -23.78 1.90
C HIS A 261 10.27 -22.76 2.83
N LYS A 262 10.47 -21.47 2.62
CA LYS A 262 9.80 -20.42 3.42
C LYS A 262 8.30 -20.39 3.15
N LEU A 263 7.89 -20.40 1.89
CA LEU A 263 6.47 -20.39 1.51
C LEU A 263 5.73 -21.65 1.98
N SER A 264 6.39 -22.79 2.10
CA SER A 264 5.78 -24.01 2.62
C SER A 264 5.26 -23.86 4.06
N HIS A 265 5.80 -22.93 4.86
CA HIS A 265 5.28 -22.67 6.20
C HIS A 265 3.86 -22.08 6.19
N PHE A 266 3.52 -21.24 5.21
CA PHE A 266 2.17 -20.71 5.05
C PHE A 266 1.18 -21.83 4.70
N ILE A 267 1.55 -22.68 3.73
CA ILE A 267 0.71 -23.80 3.29
C ILE A 267 0.39 -24.74 4.46
N TYR A 268 1.39 -25.15 5.21
CA TYR A 268 1.23 -26.12 6.30
C TYR A 268 0.47 -25.56 7.52
N ASN A 269 0.42 -24.22 7.66
CA ASN A 269 -0.38 -23.57 8.71
C ASN A 269 -1.75 -23.09 8.19
N GLY A 270 -2.16 -23.49 6.97
CA GLY A 270 -3.45 -23.09 6.40
C GLY A 270 -3.58 -21.59 6.15
N ILE A 271 -2.47 -20.87 6.03
CA ILE A 271 -2.45 -19.42 5.81
C ILE A 271 -2.49 -19.15 4.31
N ASN A 272 -3.52 -18.41 3.88
CA ASN A 272 -3.63 -17.96 2.50
C ASN A 272 -2.77 -16.70 2.29
N MET A 273 -1.97 -16.71 1.22
CA MET A 273 -1.19 -15.54 0.81
C MET A 273 -2.01 -14.71 -0.19
N ASN A 274 -2.33 -13.49 0.17
CA ASN A 274 -3.06 -12.56 -0.71
C ASN A 274 -2.13 -11.81 -1.64
N LYS A 275 -0.86 -11.68 -1.25
CA LYS A 275 0.18 -10.98 -2.00
C LYS A 275 1.56 -11.55 -1.69
N ILE A 276 2.41 -11.56 -2.69
CA ILE A 276 3.85 -11.74 -2.56
C ILE A 276 4.56 -10.74 -3.48
N GLU A 277 5.49 -10.00 -2.92
CA GLU A 277 6.28 -8.99 -3.63
C GLU A 277 7.75 -9.16 -3.27
N SER A 278 8.65 -8.94 -4.21
CA SER A 278 10.09 -8.99 -3.95
C SER A 278 10.74 -7.65 -4.23
N ARG A 279 11.61 -7.22 -3.30
CA ARG A 279 12.41 -6.01 -3.44
C ARG A 279 13.89 -6.35 -3.31
N PRO A 280 14.78 -5.75 -4.12
CA PRO A 280 16.22 -5.90 -3.93
C PRO A 280 16.63 -5.43 -2.54
N VAL A 281 17.54 -6.16 -1.90
CA VAL A 281 18.13 -5.72 -0.63
C VAL A 281 19.21 -4.69 -0.91
N GLN A 282 19.05 -3.52 -0.32
CA GLN A 282 20.03 -2.44 -0.50
C GLN A 282 21.43 -2.86 -0.05
N GLY A 283 22.42 -2.63 -0.89
CA GLY A 283 23.81 -2.99 -0.60
C GLY A 283 24.18 -4.47 -0.83
N LYS A 284 23.22 -5.32 -1.25
CA LYS A 284 23.46 -6.73 -1.55
C LYS A 284 23.06 -7.06 -2.98
N ALA A 285 24.03 -7.39 -3.82
CA ALA A 285 23.76 -7.73 -5.22
C ALA A 285 23.00 -9.05 -5.31
N TRP A 286 21.85 -9.03 -6.04
CA TRP A 286 21.03 -10.21 -6.34
C TRP A 286 20.38 -10.89 -5.12
N GLU A 287 20.39 -10.26 -3.94
CA GLU A 287 19.59 -10.68 -2.80
C GLU A 287 18.27 -9.93 -2.74
N TYR A 288 17.22 -10.63 -2.31
CA TYR A 288 15.86 -10.11 -2.31
C TYR A 288 15.20 -10.28 -0.95
N ARG A 289 14.45 -9.26 -0.58
CA ARG A 289 13.49 -9.31 0.52
C ARG A 289 12.11 -9.54 -0.05
N PHE A 290 11.38 -10.44 0.57
CA PHE A 290 10.01 -10.78 0.19
C PHE A 290 9.04 -10.16 1.21
N PHE A 291 7.95 -9.60 0.68
CA PHE A 291 6.82 -9.09 1.45
C PHE A 291 5.60 -9.94 1.14
N VAL A 292 4.98 -10.44 2.18
CA VAL A 292 3.83 -11.35 2.08
C VAL A 292 2.70 -10.86 2.98
#